data_513ba2afbf3bfb0e6fde6352d6fde009
#
_entry.id   513ba2afbf3bfb0e6fde6352d6fde009
#
_cell.length_a   1.000
_cell.length_b   1.000
_cell.length_c   1.000
_cell.angle_alpha   90.00
_cell.angle_beta   90.00
_cell.angle_gamma   90.00
#
_symmetry.space_group_name_H-M   'P 1'
#
loop_
_entity.id
_entity.type
_entity.pdbx_description
1 polymer ?
#
loop_
_entity_poly.entity_id
_entity_poly.type
_entity_poly.pdbx_seq_one_letter_code
_entity_poly.pdbx_strand_id
1 'polypeptide(L)'
;GRWRWRWVALNYLLFGAAGFQKGSTGRLSAAARWLLAPYLLAARINAWLWTRRRPQPDEVLPGLWLGRLPSSAELADGRFRALLDATAELSCEPQGLAYRSLPLLDLVAPDVEDCRRAAVLIDELLAQGPLLVACALGYSRSATLVAAWLLLSGRAADVESAVAVLRRARPQVLLGEAQRRTLAALSGSVPEPSAELGEVRHA
;
A
#
# COMPACT_ATOMS: atom_id res chain seq x y z
N GLY A 1 -9.51 20.68 -23.43
CA GLY A 1 -8.98 20.47 -22.33
C GLY A 1 -9.57 20.62 -20.94
N ARG A 2 -10.18 21.74 -20.54
CA ARG A 2 -10.59 22.03 -19.14
C ARG A 2 -11.65 21.05 -18.58
N TRP A 3 -12.52 20.48 -19.42
CA TRP A 3 -13.57 19.55 -19.02
C TRP A 3 -13.01 18.20 -18.50
N ARG A 4 -11.86 17.73 -18.98
CA ARG A 4 -11.25 16.43 -18.55
C ARG A 4 -10.75 16.49 -17.11
N TRP A 5 -10.22 17.62 -16.65
CA TRP A 5 -9.83 17.79 -15.24
C TRP A 5 -11.03 17.83 -14.28
N ARG A 6 -12.18 18.37 -14.77
CA ARG A 6 -13.44 18.33 -14.02
C ARG A 6 -13.93 16.91 -13.80
N TRP A 7 -13.74 16.02 -14.78
CA TRP A 7 -14.07 14.60 -14.64
C TRP A 7 -13.15 13.88 -13.64
N VAL A 8 -11.87 14.20 -13.59
CA VAL A 8 -10.95 13.68 -12.57
C VAL A 8 -11.41 14.09 -11.18
N ALA A 9 -11.69 15.39 -10.95
CA ALA A 9 -12.19 15.89 -9.68
C ALA A 9 -13.53 15.23 -9.29
N LEU A 10 -14.46 15.10 -10.25
CA LEU A 10 -15.75 14.44 -10.03
C LEU A 10 -15.57 12.97 -9.67
N ASN A 11 -14.64 12.28 -10.35
CA ASN A 11 -14.32 10.88 -10.06
C ASN A 11 -13.82 10.71 -8.61
N TYR A 12 -12.92 11.58 -8.14
CA TYR A 12 -12.44 11.57 -6.76
C TYR A 12 -13.55 11.81 -5.74
N LEU A 13 -14.47 12.74 -6.04
CA LEU A 13 -15.54 13.14 -5.13
C LEU A 13 -16.69 12.13 -5.06
N LEU A 14 -17.06 11.52 -6.21
CA LEU A 14 -18.28 10.69 -6.29
C LEU A 14 -17.99 9.19 -6.25
N PHE A 15 -16.87 8.75 -6.85
CA PHE A 15 -16.60 7.33 -7.07
C PHE A 15 -15.37 6.83 -6.32
N GLY A 16 -14.53 7.72 -5.81
CA GLY A 16 -13.31 7.33 -5.11
C GLY A 16 -12.42 6.40 -5.94
N ALA A 17 -11.84 5.40 -5.28
CA ALA A 17 -10.98 4.41 -5.94
C ALA A 17 -11.74 3.55 -6.98
N ALA A 18 -13.04 3.29 -6.76
CA ALA A 18 -13.87 2.49 -7.68
C ALA A 18 -14.03 3.15 -9.06
N GLY A 19 -13.92 4.48 -9.15
CA GLY A 19 -14.01 5.20 -10.41
C GLY A 19 -12.84 4.96 -11.38
N PHE A 20 -11.73 4.42 -10.88
CA PHE A 20 -10.61 3.98 -11.73
C PHE A 20 -10.86 2.60 -12.34
N GLN A 21 -11.84 1.84 -11.82
CA GLN A 21 -12.24 0.53 -12.34
C GLN A 21 -11.04 -0.41 -12.52
N LYS A 22 -10.13 -0.42 -11.54
CA LYS A 22 -8.98 -1.32 -11.54
C LYS A 22 -9.41 -2.72 -11.16
N GLY A 23 -9.23 -3.66 -12.10
CA GLY A 23 -9.58 -5.06 -11.87
C GLY A 23 -8.57 -5.80 -10.98
N SER A 24 -8.95 -7.00 -10.54
CA SER A 24 -8.08 -7.90 -9.78
C SER A 24 -6.80 -8.31 -10.53
N THR A 25 -6.79 -8.15 -11.85
CA THR A 25 -5.63 -8.39 -12.72
C THR A 25 -4.64 -7.21 -12.78
N GLY A 26 -4.90 -6.11 -12.07
CA GLY A 26 -4.06 -4.91 -12.09
C GLY A 26 -4.31 -3.96 -13.27
N ARG A 27 -5.21 -4.30 -14.17
CA ARG A 27 -5.52 -3.47 -15.35
C ARG A 27 -6.68 -2.53 -15.09
N LEU A 28 -6.56 -1.30 -15.55
CA LEU A 28 -7.68 -0.34 -15.61
C LEU A 28 -8.60 -0.70 -16.78
N SER A 29 -9.91 -0.44 -16.64
CA SER A 29 -10.84 -0.60 -17.75
C SER A 29 -10.47 0.29 -18.95
N ALA A 30 -10.87 -0.10 -20.16
CA ALA A 30 -10.61 0.69 -21.35
C ALA A 30 -11.26 2.08 -21.25
N ALA A 31 -12.46 2.17 -20.68
CA ALA A 31 -13.18 3.42 -20.45
C ALA A 31 -12.42 4.34 -19.49
N ALA A 32 -11.97 3.83 -18.34
CA ALA A 32 -11.17 4.61 -17.39
C ALA A 32 -9.85 5.09 -17.99
N ARG A 33 -9.16 4.22 -18.74
CA ARG A 33 -7.92 4.59 -19.45
C ARG A 33 -8.11 5.72 -20.43
N TRP A 34 -9.18 5.69 -21.22
CA TRP A 34 -9.45 6.73 -22.21
C TRP A 34 -9.89 8.04 -21.55
N LEU A 35 -10.82 7.98 -20.62
CA LEU A 35 -11.38 9.16 -19.94
C LEU A 35 -10.34 9.89 -19.08
N LEU A 36 -9.54 9.13 -18.35
CA LEU A 36 -8.55 9.65 -17.40
C LEU A 36 -7.13 9.75 -18.01
N ALA A 37 -6.95 9.50 -19.31
CA ALA A 37 -5.64 9.43 -19.97
C ALA A 37 -4.68 10.58 -19.63
N PRO A 38 -5.07 11.88 -19.63
CA PRO A 38 -4.13 12.95 -19.27
C PRO A 38 -3.68 12.89 -17.81
N TYR A 39 -4.60 12.53 -16.91
CA TYR A 39 -4.27 12.34 -15.50
C TYR A 39 -3.32 11.16 -15.30
N LEU A 40 -3.62 10.01 -15.91
CA LEU A 40 -2.78 8.80 -15.83
C LEU A 40 -1.37 9.05 -16.37
N LEU A 41 -1.25 9.81 -17.47
CA LEU A 41 0.05 10.21 -18.00
C LEU A 41 0.79 11.12 -17.02
N ALA A 42 0.11 12.15 -16.49
CA ALA A 42 0.71 13.04 -15.50
C ALA A 42 1.14 12.29 -14.24
N ALA A 43 0.34 11.35 -13.73
CA ALA A 43 0.68 10.52 -12.59
C ALA A 43 1.92 9.66 -12.84
N ARG A 44 2.07 9.08 -14.04
CA ARG A 44 3.25 8.30 -14.44
C ARG A 44 4.50 9.17 -14.54
N ILE A 45 4.40 10.34 -15.18
CA ILE A 45 5.53 11.29 -15.29
C ILE A 45 5.93 11.74 -13.89
N ASN A 46 4.98 12.09 -13.03
CA ASN A 46 5.23 12.49 -11.66
C ASN A 46 5.94 11.37 -10.88
N ALA A 47 5.42 10.15 -10.94
CA ALA A 47 6.05 9.00 -10.29
C ALA A 47 7.50 8.79 -10.76
N TRP A 48 7.74 8.86 -12.07
CA TRP A 48 9.09 8.75 -12.64
C TRP A 48 10.01 9.88 -12.16
N LEU A 49 9.57 11.13 -12.19
CA LEU A 49 10.38 12.28 -11.76
C LEU A 49 10.81 12.16 -10.30
N TRP A 50 9.90 11.76 -9.40
CA TRP A 50 10.16 11.62 -7.98
C TRP A 50 11.01 10.41 -7.62
N THR A 51 10.90 9.32 -8.39
CA THR A 51 11.59 8.07 -8.07
C THR A 51 12.85 7.82 -8.90
N ARG A 52 13.14 8.64 -9.92
CA ARG A 52 14.29 8.45 -10.84
C ARG A 52 15.66 8.33 -10.16
N ARG A 53 15.83 8.97 -8.98
CA ARG A 53 17.08 8.90 -8.22
C ARG A 53 17.18 7.65 -7.34
N ARG A 54 16.05 7.04 -6.99
CA ARG A 54 15.95 5.82 -6.20
C ARG A 54 14.79 4.96 -6.68
N PRO A 55 14.91 4.37 -7.88
CA PRO A 55 13.82 3.63 -8.50
C PRO A 55 13.61 2.24 -7.86
N GLN A 56 14.64 1.70 -7.21
CA GLN A 56 14.61 0.37 -6.64
C GLN A 56 13.77 0.32 -5.36
N PRO A 57 13.08 -0.79 -5.10
CA PRO A 57 12.48 -1.05 -3.80
C PRO A 57 13.55 -1.34 -2.75
N ASP A 58 13.22 -1.10 -1.50
CA ASP A 58 14.09 -1.35 -0.35
C ASP A 58 13.50 -2.46 0.53
N GLU A 59 14.35 -3.36 1.02
CA GLU A 59 13.94 -4.40 1.94
C GLU A 59 13.75 -3.81 3.34
N VAL A 60 12.53 -3.96 3.87
CA VAL A 60 12.15 -3.45 5.21
C VAL A 60 12.44 -4.50 6.28
N LEU A 61 12.05 -5.73 6.01
CA LEU A 61 12.32 -6.93 6.80
C LEU A 61 12.63 -8.08 5.84
N PRO A 62 13.28 -9.16 6.27
CA PRO A 62 13.58 -10.30 5.41
C PRO A 62 12.36 -10.76 4.60
N GLY A 63 12.45 -10.67 3.29
CA GLY A 63 11.39 -11.03 2.35
C GLY A 63 10.28 -9.99 2.15
N LEU A 64 10.25 -8.88 2.90
CA LEU A 64 9.28 -7.80 2.74
C LEU A 64 9.93 -6.54 2.18
N TRP A 65 9.49 -6.14 1.02
CA TRP A 65 10.01 -5.00 0.28
C TRP A 65 9.00 -3.87 0.14
N LEU A 66 9.47 -2.64 0.16
CA LEU A 66 8.68 -1.43 0.00
C LEU A 66 9.20 -0.61 -1.17
N GLY A 67 8.34 -0.22 -2.10
CA GLY A 67 8.76 0.53 -3.27
C GLY A 67 7.66 1.20 -4.06
N ARG A 68 8.08 1.83 -5.17
CA ARG A 68 7.15 2.28 -6.20
C ARG A 68 6.61 1.08 -6.98
N LEU A 69 5.47 1.28 -7.63
CA LEU A 69 4.93 0.27 -8.55
C LEU A 69 5.93 0.04 -9.70
N PRO A 70 6.46 -1.18 -9.84
CA PRO A 70 7.46 -1.49 -10.87
C PRO A 70 6.84 -1.62 -12.25
N SER A 71 7.66 -1.48 -13.28
CA SER A 71 7.31 -1.87 -14.65
C SER A 71 7.32 -3.39 -14.80
N SER A 72 6.68 -3.88 -15.88
CA SER A 72 6.69 -5.31 -16.20
C SER A 72 8.11 -5.87 -16.39
N ALA A 73 9.03 -5.07 -16.94
CA ALA A 73 10.43 -5.48 -17.11
C ALA A 73 11.16 -5.63 -15.76
N GLU A 74 10.86 -4.77 -14.78
CA GLU A 74 11.44 -4.86 -13.43
C GLU A 74 10.87 -6.03 -12.63
N LEU A 75 9.65 -6.48 -12.91
CA LEU A 75 9.07 -7.67 -12.29
C LEU A 75 9.61 -8.96 -12.88
N ALA A 76 10.07 -8.93 -14.12
CA ALA A 76 10.61 -10.10 -14.81
C ALA A 76 11.99 -10.57 -14.29
N ASP A 77 12.66 -9.80 -13.42
CA ASP A 77 13.95 -10.17 -12.82
C ASP A 77 13.87 -11.34 -11.83
N GLY A 78 12.65 -11.75 -11.45
CA GLY A 78 12.40 -12.90 -10.59
C GLY A 78 12.69 -12.67 -9.11
N ARG A 79 12.99 -11.44 -8.70
CA ARG A 79 13.28 -11.07 -7.30
C ARG A 79 12.08 -11.31 -6.38
N PHE A 80 10.86 -11.02 -6.87
CA PHE A 80 9.63 -11.12 -6.11
C PHE A 80 8.83 -12.36 -6.50
N ARG A 81 8.08 -12.90 -5.56
CA ARG A 81 7.07 -13.94 -5.77
C ARG A 81 5.66 -13.38 -5.61
N ALA A 82 5.52 -12.26 -4.91
CA ALA A 82 4.25 -11.63 -4.63
C ALA A 82 4.31 -10.10 -4.78
N LEU A 83 3.17 -9.49 -5.11
CA LEU A 83 2.99 -8.05 -5.23
C LEU A 83 1.65 -7.62 -4.64
N LEU A 84 1.70 -6.73 -3.64
CA LEU A 84 0.55 -5.97 -3.16
C LEU A 84 0.58 -4.57 -3.77
N ASP A 85 -0.36 -4.28 -4.64
CA ASP A 85 -0.47 -3.01 -5.37
C ASP A 85 -1.52 -2.11 -4.72
N ALA A 86 -1.05 -1.04 -4.08
CA ALA A 86 -1.87 -0.04 -3.39
C ALA A 86 -2.25 1.15 -4.27
N THR A 87 -2.19 1.05 -5.60
CA THR A 87 -2.57 2.15 -6.50
C THR A 87 -3.95 1.94 -7.10
N ALA A 88 -4.77 3.00 -7.15
CA ALA A 88 -6.00 3.02 -7.94
C ALA A 88 -5.72 3.45 -9.40
N GLU A 89 -4.77 4.38 -9.59
CA GLU A 89 -4.54 5.12 -10.83
C GLU A 89 -3.54 4.47 -11.79
N LEU A 90 -2.68 3.56 -11.32
CA LEU A 90 -1.65 2.95 -12.16
C LEU A 90 -2.01 1.52 -12.55
N SER A 91 -1.83 1.17 -13.82
CA SER A 91 -1.95 -0.21 -14.27
C SER A 91 -0.65 -0.97 -14.00
N CYS A 92 -0.78 -2.23 -13.58
CA CYS A 92 0.29 -3.18 -13.42
C CYS A 92 -0.02 -4.48 -14.19
N GLU A 93 1.02 -5.10 -14.73
CA GLU A 93 0.95 -6.46 -15.27
C GLU A 93 1.84 -7.36 -14.39
N PRO A 94 1.25 -8.21 -13.56
CA PRO A 94 1.97 -8.88 -12.47
C PRO A 94 2.93 -10.00 -12.89
N GLN A 95 3.08 -10.29 -14.18
CA GLN A 95 4.08 -11.23 -14.73
C GLN A 95 4.10 -12.62 -14.04
N GLY A 96 2.93 -13.14 -13.67
CA GLY A 96 2.81 -14.44 -13.01
C GLY A 96 3.05 -14.43 -11.49
N LEU A 97 3.27 -13.27 -10.87
CA LEU A 97 3.36 -13.14 -9.42
C LEU A 97 2.02 -13.39 -8.73
N ALA A 98 2.04 -13.84 -7.48
CA ALA A 98 0.88 -13.79 -6.60
C ALA A 98 0.49 -12.31 -6.39
N TYR A 99 -0.56 -11.86 -7.07
CA TYR A 99 -0.95 -10.45 -7.12
C TYR A 99 -2.21 -10.17 -6.32
N ARG A 100 -2.17 -9.12 -5.53
CA ARG A 100 -3.36 -8.53 -4.89
C ARG A 100 -3.39 -7.03 -5.16
N SER A 101 -4.59 -6.51 -5.46
CA SER A 101 -4.84 -5.08 -5.61
C SER A 101 -5.67 -4.59 -4.43
N LEU A 102 -5.16 -3.57 -3.74
CA LEU A 102 -5.87 -2.78 -2.76
C LEU A 102 -5.87 -1.32 -3.25
N PRO A 103 -6.80 -0.94 -4.15
CA PRO A 103 -6.75 0.33 -4.84
C PRO A 103 -7.07 1.49 -3.89
N LEU A 104 -6.06 2.26 -3.53
CA LEU A 104 -6.14 3.45 -2.69
C LEU A 104 -5.93 4.71 -3.54
N LEU A 105 -6.70 5.76 -3.26
CA LEU A 105 -6.53 7.05 -3.92
C LEU A 105 -5.21 7.71 -3.50
N ASP A 106 -4.60 8.43 -4.45
CA ASP A 106 -3.46 9.28 -4.11
C ASP A 106 -3.90 10.46 -3.23
N LEU A 107 -3.02 10.92 -2.34
CA LEU A 107 -3.27 12.01 -1.39
C LEU A 107 -4.35 11.74 -0.33
N VAL A 108 -4.95 10.57 -0.31
CA VAL A 108 -5.92 10.15 0.70
C VAL A 108 -5.26 9.13 1.62
N ALA A 109 -5.39 9.31 2.93
CA ALA A 109 -4.90 8.32 3.88
C ALA A 109 -5.76 7.05 3.80
N PRO A 110 -5.16 5.85 3.80
CA PRO A 110 -5.91 4.61 4.01
C PRO A 110 -6.70 4.67 5.31
N ASP A 111 -7.88 4.11 5.34
CA ASP A 111 -8.65 4.00 6.57
C ASP A 111 -8.22 2.77 7.41
N VAL A 112 -8.84 2.60 8.57
CA VAL A 112 -8.54 1.50 9.51
C VAL A 112 -8.83 0.14 8.89
N GLU A 113 -9.91 0.05 8.11
CA GLU A 113 -10.30 -1.21 7.46
C GLU A 113 -9.37 -1.56 6.30
N ASP A 114 -8.96 -0.60 5.49
CA ASP A 114 -7.93 -0.77 4.47
C ASP A 114 -6.62 -1.28 5.09
N CYS A 115 -6.23 -0.71 6.23
CA CYS A 115 -5.03 -1.12 6.96
C CYS A 115 -5.14 -2.57 7.48
N ARG A 116 -6.28 -2.96 8.03
CA ARG A 116 -6.52 -4.35 8.48
C ARG A 116 -6.51 -5.34 7.32
N ARG A 117 -7.20 -5.01 6.24
CA ARG A 117 -7.20 -5.83 5.01
C ARG A 117 -5.79 -5.98 4.44
N ALA A 118 -5.02 -4.89 4.42
CA ALA A 118 -3.65 -4.94 3.96
C ALA A 118 -2.79 -5.85 4.83
N ALA A 119 -2.96 -5.83 6.15
CA ALA A 119 -2.20 -6.69 7.05
C ALA A 119 -2.44 -8.18 6.75
N VAL A 120 -3.71 -8.58 6.57
CA VAL A 120 -4.05 -9.95 6.17
C VAL A 120 -3.43 -10.32 4.82
N LEU A 121 -3.55 -9.44 3.82
CA LEU A 121 -2.98 -9.67 2.50
C LEU A 121 -1.45 -9.75 2.50
N ILE A 122 -0.77 -8.99 3.37
CA ILE A 122 0.68 -9.06 3.53
C ILE A 122 1.09 -10.42 4.07
N ASP A 123 0.41 -10.94 5.09
CA ASP A 123 0.69 -12.28 5.64
C ASP A 123 0.43 -13.38 4.59
N GLU A 124 -0.69 -13.33 3.88
CA GLU A 124 -1.01 -14.28 2.81
C GLU A 124 0.06 -14.29 1.69
N LEU A 125 0.52 -13.11 1.29
CA LEU A 125 1.46 -12.94 0.20
C LEU A 125 2.90 -13.28 0.61
N LEU A 126 3.30 -12.98 1.84
CA LEU A 126 4.60 -13.39 2.39
C LEU A 126 4.76 -14.91 2.44
N ALA A 127 3.67 -15.65 2.64
CA ALA A 127 3.67 -17.11 2.58
C ALA A 127 4.00 -17.64 1.18
N GLN A 128 3.86 -16.83 0.12
CA GLN A 128 4.20 -17.19 -1.26
C GLN A 128 5.68 -16.91 -1.59
N GLY A 129 6.39 -16.17 -0.74
CA GLY A 129 7.80 -15.79 -0.90
C GLY A 129 8.02 -14.28 -0.85
N PRO A 130 9.15 -13.79 -1.39
CA PRO A 130 9.48 -12.36 -1.33
C PRO A 130 8.37 -11.48 -1.89
N LEU A 131 7.86 -10.57 -1.03
CA LEU A 131 6.73 -9.68 -1.30
C LEU A 131 7.20 -8.25 -1.53
N LEU A 132 6.71 -7.63 -2.60
CA LEU A 132 6.77 -6.18 -2.78
C LEU A 132 5.41 -5.54 -2.44
N VAL A 133 5.39 -4.60 -1.49
CA VAL A 133 4.25 -3.71 -1.25
C VAL A 133 4.52 -2.39 -1.95
N ALA A 134 3.70 -2.06 -2.93
CA ALA A 134 3.95 -0.94 -3.83
C ALA A 134 2.79 0.06 -3.88
N CYS A 135 3.13 1.35 -4.03
CA CYS A 135 2.21 2.39 -4.50
C CYS A 135 2.91 3.23 -5.57
N ALA A 136 2.36 4.35 -6.00
CA ALA A 136 2.96 5.14 -7.08
C ALA A 136 4.43 5.52 -6.81
N LEU A 137 4.75 5.95 -5.60
CA LEU A 137 6.09 6.40 -5.19
C LEU A 137 6.79 5.45 -4.20
N GLY A 138 6.03 4.65 -3.47
CA GLY A 138 6.56 3.85 -2.37
C GLY A 138 6.90 4.65 -1.11
N TYR A 139 6.23 5.79 -0.88
CA TYR A 139 6.57 6.72 0.22
C TYR A 139 5.45 6.89 1.24
N SER A 140 4.18 6.77 0.85
CA SER A 140 3.06 7.05 1.75
C SER A 140 2.07 5.89 1.81
N ARG A 141 1.22 5.64 0.80
CA ARG A 141 0.18 4.60 0.83
C ARG A 141 0.73 3.23 1.22
N SER A 142 1.68 2.71 0.45
CA SER A 142 2.32 1.41 0.73
C SER A 142 3.07 1.40 2.07
N ALA A 143 3.70 2.52 2.45
CA ALA A 143 4.37 2.66 3.74
C ALA A 143 3.36 2.63 4.90
N THR A 144 2.18 3.25 4.75
CA THR A 144 1.11 3.18 5.76
C THR A 144 0.62 1.74 5.95
N LEU A 145 0.42 1.00 4.84
CA LEU A 145 -0.01 -0.40 4.90
C LEU A 145 1.02 -1.29 5.59
N VAL A 146 2.31 -1.12 5.29
CA VAL A 146 3.37 -1.89 5.96
C VAL A 146 3.50 -1.48 7.43
N ALA A 147 3.37 -0.18 7.78
CA ALA A 147 3.34 0.26 9.17
C ALA A 147 2.18 -0.36 9.95
N ALA A 148 0.99 -0.41 9.34
CA ALA A 148 -0.19 -1.06 9.93
C ALA A 148 0.06 -2.55 10.21
N TRP A 149 0.66 -3.26 9.25
CA TRP A 149 1.03 -4.66 9.42
C TRP A 149 2.07 -4.86 10.54
N LEU A 150 3.08 -3.98 10.65
CA LEU A 150 4.06 -4.02 11.74
C LEU A 150 3.41 -3.88 13.11
N LEU A 151 2.43 -2.98 13.24
CA LEU A 151 1.66 -2.78 14.47
C LEU A 151 0.77 -3.99 14.78
N LEU A 152 -0.07 -4.42 13.83
CA LEU A 152 -1.04 -5.49 14.03
C LEU A 152 -0.39 -6.85 14.27
N SER A 153 0.80 -7.08 13.73
CA SER A 153 1.59 -8.30 13.92
C SER A 153 2.50 -8.25 15.16
N GLY A 154 2.47 -7.18 15.96
CA GLY A 154 3.31 -7.00 17.14
C GLY A 154 4.80 -6.80 16.85
N ARG A 155 5.19 -6.53 15.60
CA ARG A 155 6.58 -6.25 15.20
C ARG A 155 7.02 -4.83 15.48
N ALA A 156 6.09 -3.94 15.77
CA ALA A 156 6.32 -2.61 16.26
C ALA A 156 5.37 -2.32 17.42
N ALA A 157 5.88 -1.73 18.49
CA ALA A 157 5.11 -1.45 19.70
C ALA A 157 4.14 -0.27 19.52
N ASP A 158 4.54 0.69 18.67
CA ASP A 158 3.81 1.93 18.42
C ASP A 158 4.07 2.47 17.01
N VAL A 159 3.37 3.55 16.67
CA VAL A 159 3.46 4.19 15.35
C VAL A 159 4.88 4.70 15.06
N GLU A 160 5.56 5.26 16.07
CA GLU A 160 6.89 5.83 15.88
C GLU A 160 7.94 4.74 15.63
N SER A 161 7.86 3.61 16.33
CA SER A 161 8.72 2.45 16.09
C SER A 161 8.47 1.84 14.71
N ALA A 162 7.20 1.72 14.27
CA ALA A 162 6.87 1.28 12.92
C ALA A 162 7.47 2.22 11.85
N VAL A 163 7.31 3.53 12.03
CA VAL A 163 7.89 4.54 11.12
C VAL A 163 9.41 4.49 11.12
N ALA A 164 10.05 4.28 12.28
CA ALA A 164 11.50 4.16 12.39
C ALA A 164 12.04 2.95 11.62
N VAL A 165 11.36 1.79 11.68
CA VAL A 165 11.69 0.60 10.88
C VAL A 165 11.64 0.94 9.39
N LEU A 166 10.56 1.55 8.93
CA LEU A 166 10.39 1.90 7.52
C LEU A 166 11.46 2.90 7.04
N ARG A 167 11.72 3.95 7.83
CA ARG A 167 12.69 5.01 7.45
C ARG A 167 14.13 4.53 7.48
N ARG A 168 14.45 3.53 8.27
CA ARG A 168 15.78 2.91 8.25
C ARG A 168 16.07 2.27 6.89
N ALA A 169 15.09 1.57 6.32
CA ALA A 169 15.21 0.98 4.99
C ALA A 169 15.03 2.01 3.88
N ARG A 170 14.01 2.87 3.99
CA ARG A 170 13.61 3.84 2.98
C ARG A 170 13.41 5.24 3.58
N PRO A 171 14.46 6.07 3.64
CA PRO A 171 14.42 7.39 4.32
C PRO A 171 13.37 8.35 3.74
N GLN A 172 12.93 8.15 2.48
CA GLN A 172 11.93 8.97 1.82
C GLN A 172 10.48 8.70 2.30
N VAL A 173 10.27 7.72 3.18
CA VAL A 173 8.94 7.44 3.75
C VAL A 173 8.40 8.69 4.45
N LEU A 174 7.21 9.10 3.99
CA LEU A 174 6.50 10.26 4.48
C LEU A 174 5.09 9.86 4.90
N LEU A 175 4.86 9.77 6.21
CA LEU A 175 3.56 9.59 6.81
C LEU A 175 3.11 10.90 7.43
N GLY A 176 2.08 11.50 6.82
CA GLY A 176 1.48 12.72 7.33
C GLY A 176 0.57 12.45 8.56
N GLU A 177 -0.04 13.49 9.08
CA GLU A 177 -0.87 13.40 10.28
C GLU A 177 -2.08 12.49 10.11
N ALA A 178 -2.74 12.51 8.94
CA ALA A 178 -3.89 11.65 8.66
C ALA A 178 -3.51 10.16 8.72
N GLN A 179 -2.40 9.76 8.08
CA GLN A 179 -1.89 8.39 8.14
C GLN A 179 -1.52 7.97 9.57
N ARG A 180 -0.86 8.86 10.32
CA ARG A 180 -0.49 8.61 11.72
C ARG A 180 -1.72 8.43 12.61
N ARG A 181 -2.79 9.23 12.41
CA ARG A 181 -4.07 9.05 13.11
C ARG A 181 -4.71 7.70 12.83
N THR A 182 -4.73 7.28 11.55
CA THR A 182 -5.22 5.94 11.18
C THR A 182 -4.44 4.83 11.89
N LEU A 183 -3.10 4.94 11.90
CA LEU A 183 -2.24 3.94 12.55
C LEU A 183 -2.42 3.92 14.08
N ALA A 184 -2.57 5.09 14.71
CA ALA A 184 -2.83 5.20 16.15
C ALA A 184 -4.18 4.55 16.55
N ALA A 185 -5.20 4.69 15.70
CA ALA A 185 -6.49 4.05 15.91
C ALA A 185 -6.41 2.51 15.85
N LEU A 186 -5.46 1.94 15.10
CA LEU A 186 -5.21 0.49 15.10
C LEU A 186 -4.61 0.02 16.44
N SER A 187 -3.69 0.79 17.02
CA SER A 187 -3.03 0.43 18.28
C SER A 187 -3.99 0.48 19.48
N GLY A 188 -4.97 1.38 19.48
CA GLY A 188 -6.00 1.49 20.52
C GLY A 188 -7.09 0.41 20.46
N SER A 189 -7.12 -0.41 19.41
CA SER A 189 -8.12 -1.46 19.19
C SER A 189 -7.56 -2.89 19.33
N VAL A 190 -6.33 -3.06 19.79
CA VAL A 190 -5.80 -4.37 20.18
C VAL A 190 -6.44 -4.75 21.52
N PRO A 191 -7.29 -5.82 21.62
CA PRO A 191 -7.78 -6.28 22.91
C PRO A 191 -6.57 -6.69 23.75
N GLU A 192 -6.51 -6.20 25.00
CA GLU A 192 -5.55 -6.73 25.96
C GLU A 192 -5.70 -8.26 26.02
N PRO A 193 -4.60 -9.03 26.03
CA PRO A 193 -4.69 -10.46 26.25
C PRO A 193 -5.38 -10.67 27.58
N SER A 194 -6.56 -11.29 27.57
CA SER A 194 -7.36 -11.61 28.73
C SER A 194 -6.49 -12.35 29.75
N ALA A 195 -6.10 -11.67 30.82
CA ALA A 195 -5.49 -12.25 32.00
C ALA A 195 -6.57 -13.01 32.79
N GLU A 196 -7.15 -14.07 32.22
CA GLU A 196 -7.93 -15.05 32.90
C GLU A 196 -7.14 -16.36 32.96
N LEU A 197 -6.16 -16.40 33.84
CA LEU A 197 -5.75 -17.65 34.45
C LEU A 197 -6.35 -17.68 35.85
N GLY A 198 -7.52 -18.33 35.90
CA GLY A 198 -8.27 -18.54 37.15
C GLY A 198 -7.41 -19.14 38.23
N GLU A 199 -7.49 -18.54 39.42
CA GLU A 199 -7.16 -19.18 40.67
C GLU A 199 -8.00 -20.48 40.84
N VAL A 200 -7.35 -21.60 40.63
CA VAL A 200 -7.88 -22.87 41.15
C VAL A 200 -7.68 -22.86 42.66
N ARG A 201 -8.72 -22.48 43.39
CA ARG A 201 -8.81 -22.71 44.83
C ARG A 201 -8.97 -24.20 45.05
N HIS A 202 -7.97 -24.83 45.63
CA HIS A 202 -8.11 -26.11 46.27
C HIS A 202 -8.84 -25.90 47.63
N ALA A 203 -10.00 -26.54 47.77
CA ALA A 203 -10.63 -26.86 49.02
C ALA A 203 -10.51 -28.35 49.27
#